data_bd954f042ab914b777e5851eb2635fa4
#
_entry.id   bd954f042ab914b777e5851eb2635fa4
#
_cell.length_a   1.000
_cell.length_b   1.000
_cell.length_c   1.000
_cell.angle_alpha   90.00
_cell.angle_beta   90.00
_cell.angle_gamma   90.00
#
_symmetry.space_group_name_H-M   'P 1'
#
loop_
_entity.id
_entity.type
_entity.pdbx_description
1 polymer ?
#
loop_
_entity_poly.entity_id
_entity_poly.type
_entity_poly.pdbx_seq_one_letter_code
_entity_poly.pdbx_strand_id
1 'polypeptide(L)'
;MDERSALVLFSGGQDSTTCLAWALDHFERVETVGFDYRQRNRVELEARPKLRAAIAAAFPHWGRKLGDDHVLDLAALAEVSDSAMTRDVAIAARADGLPNTFVPGRNLVFLTFAAALAYRRGVRRLVAGMCETDYSGYPDCRDDAIKALQVALNVGMATRFVVETPLMWIDKAATWRLARDLGGETLVDIVREETHTCYEGDRSHRHDWGFGCGQCPACALRAGGYAAFRAAG
;
A
#
# COMPACT_ATOMS: atom_id res chain seq x y z
N MET A 1 0.53 -24.90 0.77
CA MET A 1 0.08 -23.49 0.88
C MET A 1 -1.16 -23.31 0.02
N ASP A 2 -2.14 -22.58 0.52
CA ASP A 2 -3.39 -22.33 -0.18
C ASP A 2 -3.19 -21.25 -1.26
N GLU A 3 -3.65 -21.54 -2.50
CA GLU A 3 -3.60 -20.62 -3.64
C GLU A 3 -4.84 -19.73 -3.73
N ARG A 4 -5.91 -20.05 -3.00
CA ARG A 4 -7.16 -19.30 -2.97
C ARG A 4 -7.18 -18.20 -1.91
N SER A 5 -6.12 -18.15 -1.08
CA SER A 5 -5.93 -17.15 -0.04
C SER A 5 -4.81 -16.18 -0.42
N ALA A 6 -4.96 -14.92 -0.01
CA ALA A 6 -3.94 -13.88 -0.17
C ALA A 6 -3.65 -13.16 1.15
N LEU A 7 -2.41 -12.68 1.29
CA LEU A 7 -1.99 -11.74 2.32
C LEU A 7 -1.65 -10.41 1.64
N VAL A 8 -2.40 -9.36 1.95
CA VAL A 8 -2.22 -8.03 1.37
C VAL A 8 -1.35 -7.17 2.28
N LEU A 9 -0.29 -6.58 1.74
CA LEU A 9 0.45 -5.52 2.41
C LEU A 9 -0.43 -4.27 2.40
N PHE A 10 -1.06 -4.00 3.53
CA PHE A 10 -2.11 -2.99 3.67
C PHE A 10 -1.68 -1.89 4.64
N SER A 11 -1.30 -0.72 4.13
CA SER A 11 -0.90 0.43 4.94
C SER A 11 -2.10 1.27 5.43
N GLY A 12 -3.22 1.30 4.69
CA GLY A 12 -4.34 2.22 4.89
C GLY A 12 -4.31 3.42 3.92
N GLY A 13 -3.33 3.47 3.02
CA GLY A 13 -3.24 4.44 1.94
C GLY A 13 -4.05 4.01 0.70
N GLN A 14 -4.18 4.92 -0.27
CA GLN A 14 -4.92 4.71 -1.52
C GLN A 14 -4.55 3.41 -2.24
N ASP A 15 -3.26 3.22 -2.51
CA ASP A 15 -2.76 2.12 -3.34
C ASP A 15 -3.02 0.77 -2.67
N SER A 16 -2.68 0.66 -1.39
CA SER A 16 -2.91 -0.57 -0.62
C SER A 16 -4.39 -0.90 -0.46
N THR A 17 -5.28 0.11 -0.41
CA THR A 17 -6.73 -0.10 -0.35
C THR A 17 -7.27 -0.58 -1.69
N THR A 18 -6.78 -0.04 -2.80
CA THR A 18 -7.11 -0.54 -4.15
C THR A 18 -6.62 -1.99 -4.34
N CYS A 19 -5.41 -2.31 -3.86
CA CYS A 19 -4.89 -3.68 -3.86
C CYS A 19 -5.71 -4.62 -2.97
N LEU A 20 -6.21 -4.15 -1.83
CA LEU A 20 -7.11 -4.94 -0.97
C LEU A 20 -8.42 -5.27 -1.70
N ALA A 21 -9.04 -4.29 -2.37
CA ALA A 21 -10.24 -4.51 -3.16
C ALA A 21 -9.98 -5.50 -4.32
N TRP A 22 -8.85 -5.33 -5.03
CA TRP A 22 -8.43 -6.25 -6.07
C TRP A 22 -8.26 -7.67 -5.52
N ALA A 23 -7.61 -7.84 -4.38
CA ALA A 23 -7.44 -9.15 -3.76
C ALA A 23 -8.78 -9.78 -3.34
N LEU A 24 -9.70 -8.98 -2.79
CA LEU A 24 -11.04 -9.44 -2.40
C LEU A 24 -11.89 -9.88 -3.62
N ASP A 25 -11.64 -9.29 -4.78
CA ASP A 25 -12.27 -9.72 -6.03
C ASP A 25 -11.73 -11.08 -6.51
N HIS A 26 -10.41 -11.30 -6.41
CA HIS A 26 -9.71 -12.44 -7.02
C HIS A 26 -9.55 -13.66 -6.12
N PHE A 27 -9.58 -13.51 -4.79
CA PHE A 27 -9.33 -14.59 -3.84
C PHE A 27 -10.55 -14.89 -2.96
N GLU A 28 -10.58 -16.09 -2.38
CA GLU A 28 -11.68 -16.54 -1.50
C GLU A 28 -11.49 -16.08 -0.05
N ARG A 29 -10.22 -15.92 0.39
CA ARG A 29 -9.86 -15.43 1.71
C ARG A 29 -8.71 -14.44 1.60
N VAL A 30 -8.84 -13.29 2.25
CA VAL A 30 -7.86 -12.22 2.22
C VAL A 30 -7.53 -11.76 3.63
N GLU A 31 -6.29 -12.00 4.05
CA GLU A 31 -5.73 -11.43 5.27
C GLU A 31 -4.94 -10.15 4.93
N THR A 32 -4.75 -9.28 5.92
CA THR A 32 -3.98 -8.05 5.73
C THR A 32 -2.84 -7.95 6.74
N VAL A 33 -1.73 -7.36 6.31
CA VAL A 33 -0.59 -7.03 7.18
C VAL A 33 -0.17 -5.59 6.99
N GLY A 34 0.01 -4.87 8.07
CA GLY A 34 0.63 -3.55 8.13
C GLY A 34 1.88 -3.55 8.98
N PHE A 35 2.66 -2.49 8.88
CA PHE A 35 3.96 -2.37 9.53
C PHE A 35 4.04 -1.05 10.27
N ASP A 36 4.31 -1.10 11.59
CA ASP A 36 4.67 0.06 12.39
C ASP A 36 6.20 0.12 12.47
N TYR A 37 6.81 1.05 11.73
CA TYR A 37 8.23 1.32 11.74
C TYR A 37 8.55 2.73 12.27
N ARG A 38 7.64 3.27 13.10
CA ARG A 38 7.71 4.62 13.66
C ARG A 38 7.63 5.70 12.58
N GLN A 39 6.89 5.43 11.51
CA GLN A 39 6.70 6.36 10.41
C GLN A 39 5.95 7.62 10.82
N ARG A 40 6.32 8.74 10.20
CA ARG A 40 5.72 10.06 10.41
C ARG A 40 4.20 10.05 10.15
N ASN A 41 3.75 9.39 9.08
CA ASN A 41 2.35 9.27 8.70
C ASN A 41 1.62 8.10 9.39
N ARG A 42 1.85 7.89 10.68
CA ARG A 42 1.26 6.79 11.45
C ARG A 42 -0.26 6.72 11.41
N VAL A 43 -0.92 7.83 11.08
CA VAL A 43 -2.36 7.92 10.87
C VAL A 43 -2.89 6.93 9.81
N GLU A 44 -2.05 6.50 8.86
CA GLU A 44 -2.40 5.43 7.92
C GLU A 44 -2.74 4.13 8.64
N LEU A 45 -1.95 3.74 9.65
CA LEU A 45 -2.21 2.52 10.43
C LEU A 45 -3.54 2.61 11.20
N GLU A 46 -3.90 3.81 11.67
CA GLU A 46 -5.15 4.05 12.38
C GLU A 46 -6.37 4.00 11.43
N ALA A 47 -6.17 4.30 10.15
CA ALA A 47 -7.22 4.21 9.13
C ALA A 47 -7.60 2.76 8.78
N ARG A 48 -6.69 1.79 8.94
CA ARG A 48 -6.88 0.39 8.52
C ARG A 48 -8.16 -0.27 9.03
N PRO A 49 -8.45 -0.30 10.35
CA PRO A 49 -9.67 -0.95 10.85
C PRO A 49 -10.94 -0.29 10.32
N LYS A 50 -10.94 1.03 10.16
CA LYS A 50 -12.08 1.79 9.61
C LYS A 50 -12.30 1.44 8.15
N LEU A 51 -11.24 1.40 7.35
CA LEU A 51 -11.29 1.02 5.93
C LEU A 51 -11.81 -0.40 5.74
N ARG A 52 -11.31 -1.38 6.51
CA ARG A 52 -11.77 -2.76 6.45
C ARG A 52 -13.27 -2.86 6.81
N ALA A 53 -13.71 -2.13 7.83
CA ALA A 53 -15.12 -2.08 8.22
C ALA A 53 -15.99 -1.42 7.14
N ALA A 54 -15.54 -0.30 6.55
CA ALA A 54 -16.26 0.40 5.48
C ALA A 54 -16.40 -0.50 4.23
N ILE A 55 -15.33 -1.18 3.81
CA ILE A 55 -15.36 -2.13 2.69
C ILE A 55 -16.31 -3.29 2.99
N ALA A 56 -16.26 -3.87 4.18
CA ALA A 56 -17.13 -4.99 4.56
C ALA A 56 -18.61 -4.59 4.59
N ALA A 57 -18.92 -3.38 5.04
CA ALA A 57 -20.27 -2.85 5.09
C ALA A 57 -20.81 -2.54 3.68
N ALA A 58 -20.00 -1.88 2.85
CA ALA A 58 -20.40 -1.51 1.49
C ALA A 58 -20.48 -2.71 0.54
N PHE A 59 -19.62 -3.72 0.75
CA PHE A 59 -19.51 -4.91 -0.10
C PHE A 59 -19.60 -6.20 0.74
N PRO A 60 -20.81 -6.65 1.13
CA PRO A 60 -20.97 -7.81 2.02
C PRO A 60 -20.35 -9.11 1.48
N HIS A 61 -20.26 -9.27 0.15
CA HIS A 61 -19.59 -10.40 -0.47
C HIS A 61 -18.07 -10.39 -0.26
N TRP A 62 -17.43 -9.21 -0.26
CA TRP A 62 -16.03 -9.03 0.11
C TRP A 62 -15.82 -9.13 1.63
N GLY A 63 -16.78 -8.61 2.41
CA GLY A 63 -16.73 -8.71 3.88
C GLY A 63 -16.60 -10.14 4.39
N ARG A 64 -17.25 -11.11 3.72
CA ARG A 64 -17.14 -12.54 4.05
C ARG A 64 -15.77 -13.15 3.74
N LYS A 65 -15.00 -12.53 2.85
CA LYS A 65 -13.65 -12.98 2.47
C LYS A 65 -12.54 -12.39 3.34
N LEU A 66 -12.84 -11.31 4.09
CA LEU A 66 -11.88 -10.67 4.98
C LEU A 66 -11.54 -11.57 6.16
N GLY A 67 -10.27 -11.96 6.25
CA GLY A 67 -9.68 -12.72 7.35
C GLY A 67 -9.04 -11.81 8.41
N ASP A 68 -7.99 -12.30 9.05
CA ASP A 68 -7.28 -11.59 10.12
C ASP A 68 -6.57 -10.34 9.62
N ASP A 69 -6.44 -9.34 10.51
CA ASP A 69 -5.62 -8.14 10.31
C ASP A 69 -4.41 -8.18 11.24
N HIS A 70 -3.22 -8.09 10.66
CA HIS A 70 -1.96 -8.16 11.38
C HIS A 70 -1.26 -6.80 11.34
N VAL A 71 -0.63 -6.41 12.46
CA VAL A 71 0.31 -5.28 12.50
C VAL A 71 1.62 -5.78 13.10
N LEU A 72 2.71 -5.63 12.36
CA LEU A 72 4.05 -6.05 12.80
C LEU A 72 4.85 -4.82 13.19
N ASP A 73 5.48 -4.88 14.37
CA ASP A 73 6.40 -3.85 14.84
C ASP A 73 7.77 -4.03 14.16
N LEU A 74 8.18 -3.02 13.40
CA LEU A 74 9.46 -2.92 12.72
C LEU A 74 10.22 -1.65 13.13
N ALA A 75 10.11 -1.25 14.41
CA ALA A 75 10.74 -0.03 14.94
C ALA A 75 12.25 0.04 14.64
N ALA A 76 12.95 -1.10 14.61
CA ALA A 76 14.37 -1.17 14.24
C ALA A 76 14.68 -0.57 12.86
N LEU A 77 13.71 -0.56 11.94
CA LEU A 77 13.91 0.07 10.62
C LEU A 77 14.11 1.59 10.73
N ALA A 78 13.48 2.24 11.71
CA ALA A 78 13.70 3.66 11.98
C ALA A 78 15.10 3.92 12.56
N GLU A 79 15.68 2.99 13.30
CA GLU A 79 17.01 3.16 13.89
C GLU A 79 18.13 3.16 12.84
N VAL A 80 17.93 2.40 11.75
CA VAL A 80 18.91 2.28 10.67
C VAL A 80 18.61 3.20 9.46
N SER A 81 17.67 4.13 9.60
CA SER A 81 17.25 5.04 8.52
C SER A 81 17.30 6.51 8.95
N ASP A 82 17.85 7.36 8.06
CA ASP A 82 17.84 8.83 8.20
C ASP A 82 16.81 9.49 7.28
N SER A 83 15.77 8.76 6.89
CA SER A 83 14.69 9.26 6.03
C SER A 83 13.80 10.27 6.75
N ALA A 84 13.25 11.24 6.01
CA ALA A 84 12.21 12.15 6.51
C ALA A 84 10.92 11.42 6.95
N MET A 85 10.76 10.15 6.61
CA MET A 85 9.66 9.32 7.09
C MET A 85 9.91 8.78 8.51
N THR A 86 11.16 8.75 8.98
CA THR A 86 11.57 8.20 10.28
C THR A 86 12.27 9.23 11.18
N ARG A 87 12.60 10.40 10.64
CA ARG A 87 13.24 11.52 11.34
C ARG A 87 12.41 12.78 11.20
N ASP A 88 12.53 13.67 12.17
CA ASP A 88 11.90 14.99 12.12
C ASP A 88 12.78 15.96 11.31
N VAL A 89 12.74 15.81 9.99
CA VAL A 89 13.43 16.67 9.02
C VAL A 89 12.47 17.07 7.91
N ALA A 90 12.71 18.20 7.29
CA ALA A 90 11.88 18.68 6.18
C ALA A 90 11.93 17.71 4.98
N ILE A 91 10.78 17.50 4.32
CA ILE A 91 10.69 16.69 3.10
C ILE A 91 11.33 17.50 1.95
N ALA A 92 12.34 16.92 1.29
CA ALA A 92 13.09 17.56 0.21
C ALA A 92 13.63 16.52 -0.79
N ALA A 93 14.01 16.99 -1.98
CA ALA A 93 14.79 16.19 -2.91
C ALA A 93 16.26 16.14 -2.45
N ARG A 94 16.92 14.97 -2.62
CA ARG A 94 18.34 14.79 -2.35
C ARG A 94 19.19 15.15 -3.58
N ALA A 95 20.46 15.38 -3.37
CA ALA A 95 21.41 15.70 -4.47
C ALA A 95 21.60 14.52 -5.45
N ASP A 96 21.35 13.29 -5.02
CA ASP A 96 21.42 12.07 -5.84
C ASP A 96 20.13 11.79 -6.64
N GLY A 97 19.15 12.71 -6.58
CA GLY A 97 17.87 12.61 -7.29
C GLY A 97 16.82 11.74 -6.58
N LEU A 98 17.17 11.06 -5.49
CA LEU A 98 16.18 10.31 -4.67
C LEU A 98 15.49 11.28 -3.69
N PRO A 99 14.20 11.09 -3.41
CA PRO A 99 13.54 11.86 -2.36
C PRO A 99 14.08 11.44 -0.99
N ASN A 100 14.21 12.37 -0.06
CA ASN A 100 14.67 12.07 1.31
C ASN A 100 13.63 11.31 2.14
N THR A 101 12.44 11.08 1.60
CA THR A 101 11.42 10.16 2.12
C THR A 101 11.71 8.69 1.83
N PHE A 102 12.70 8.39 1.00
CA PHE A 102 13.13 7.02 0.75
C PHE A 102 13.74 6.40 2.01
N VAL A 103 13.18 5.29 2.44
CA VAL A 103 13.71 4.42 3.49
C VAL A 103 14.38 3.23 2.80
N PRO A 104 15.71 3.14 2.76
CA PRO A 104 16.43 2.13 1.99
C PRO A 104 15.98 0.71 2.32
N GLY A 105 15.54 -0.03 1.30
CA GLY A 105 15.11 -1.42 1.43
C GLY A 105 13.80 -1.65 2.19
N ARG A 106 13.04 -0.62 2.52
CA ARG A 106 11.80 -0.74 3.29
C ARG A 106 10.84 -1.76 2.70
N ASN A 107 10.58 -1.69 1.39
CA ASN A 107 9.64 -2.59 0.73
C ASN A 107 10.18 -4.03 0.67
N LEU A 108 11.49 -4.22 0.57
CA LEU A 108 12.13 -5.54 0.64
C LEU A 108 11.96 -6.15 2.05
N VAL A 109 12.16 -5.36 3.10
CA VAL A 109 11.92 -5.78 4.50
C VAL A 109 10.45 -6.14 4.70
N PHE A 110 9.51 -5.28 4.25
CA PHE A 110 8.09 -5.53 4.37
C PHE A 110 7.66 -6.83 3.70
N LEU A 111 8.10 -7.08 2.46
CA LEU A 111 7.79 -8.31 1.74
C LEU A 111 8.42 -9.54 2.42
N THR A 112 9.62 -9.41 2.99
CA THR A 112 10.28 -10.51 3.72
C THR A 112 9.47 -10.90 4.98
N PHE A 113 9.04 -9.92 5.78
CA PHE A 113 8.20 -10.19 6.96
C PHE A 113 6.80 -10.67 6.57
N ALA A 114 6.22 -10.12 5.50
CA ALA A 114 4.94 -10.61 4.97
C ALA A 114 5.05 -12.07 4.51
N ALA A 115 6.15 -12.44 3.84
CA ALA A 115 6.40 -13.82 3.41
C ALA A 115 6.55 -14.78 4.61
N ALA A 116 7.26 -14.38 5.67
CA ALA A 116 7.39 -15.17 6.89
C ALA A 116 6.02 -15.36 7.58
N LEU A 117 5.20 -14.31 7.64
CA LEU A 117 3.82 -14.39 8.15
C LEU A 117 2.97 -15.31 7.27
N ALA A 118 3.01 -15.13 5.95
CA ALA A 118 2.28 -15.95 5.00
C ALA A 118 2.68 -17.43 5.08
N TYR A 119 3.98 -17.72 5.28
CA TYR A 119 4.48 -19.06 5.51
C TYR A 119 3.80 -19.69 6.74
N ARG A 120 3.77 -18.97 7.86
CA ARG A 120 3.11 -19.43 9.10
C ARG A 120 1.59 -19.62 8.92
N ARG A 121 0.95 -18.78 8.09
CA ARG A 121 -0.49 -18.82 7.82
C ARG A 121 -0.86 -19.80 6.72
N GLY A 122 0.11 -20.43 6.04
CA GLY A 122 -0.14 -21.32 4.91
C GLY A 122 -0.63 -20.61 3.65
N VAL A 123 -0.46 -19.28 3.55
CA VAL A 123 -0.86 -18.45 2.41
C VAL A 123 0.27 -18.39 1.37
N ARG A 124 -0.07 -18.50 0.08
CA ARG A 124 0.92 -18.49 -1.01
C ARG A 124 1.00 -17.15 -1.74
N ARG A 125 -0.10 -16.40 -1.81
CA ARG A 125 -0.18 -15.15 -2.55
C ARG A 125 0.08 -13.95 -1.65
N LEU A 126 1.06 -13.12 -2.02
CA LEU A 126 1.34 -11.84 -1.41
C LEU A 126 0.87 -10.75 -2.36
N VAL A 127 0.06 -9.80 -1.92
CA VAL A 127 -0.42 -8.70 -2.75
C VAL A 127 0.12 -7.39 -2.21
N ALA A 128 0.74 -6.59 -3.09
CA ALA A 128 1.40 -5.36 -2.69
C ALA A 128 1.20 -4.23 -3.71
N GLY A 129 1.14 -3.00 -3.22
CA GLY A 129 0.87 -1.80 -4.01
C GLY A 129 2.13 -1.10 -4.54
N MET A 130 3.23 -1.83 -4.78
CA MET A 130 4.40 -1.28 -5.44
C MET A 130 4.06 -0.92 -6.89
N CYS A 131 4.60 0.21 -7.35
CA CYS A 131 4.36 0.77 -8.67
C CYS A 131 5.65 1.40 -9.20
N GLU A 132 6.04 1.03 -10.42
CA GLU A 132 7.24 1.56 -11.07
C GLU A 132 6.94 2.84 -11.85
N THR A 133 5.72 2.96 -12.38
CA THR A 133 5.28 4.11 -13.17
C THR A 133 4.87 5.32 -12.33
N ASP A 134 4.61 5.10 -11.06
CA ASP A 134 4.32 6.17 -10.10
C ASP A 134 5.65 6.82 -9.69
N TYR A 135 5.88 8.04 -10.09
CA TYR A 135 7.16 8.78 -10.00
C TYR A 135 7.65 9.04 -8.57
N SER A 136 7.54 8.06 -7.68
CA SER A 136 8.14 8.13 -6.35
C SER A 136 9.67 7.89 -6.37
N GLY A 137 10.19 7.33 -7.46
CA GLY A 137 11.62 7.11 -7.68
C GLY A 137 12.28 6.09 -6.75
N TYR A 138 11.50 5.34 -5.97
CA TYR A 138 12.05 4.38 -5.01
C TYR A 138 12.54 3.11 -5.71
N PRO A 139 13.85 2.77 -5.62
CA PRO A 139 14.41 1.58 -6.28
C PRO A 139 13.75 0.26 -5.85
N ASP A 140 13.30 0.19 -4.60
CA ASP A 140 12.66 -0.99 -4.02
C ASP A 140 11.17 -1.16 -4.38
N CYS A 141 10.62 -0.26 -5.24
CA CYS A 141 9.31 -0.39 -5.85
C CYS A 141 9.37 -0.99 -7.26
N ARG A 142 10.56 -1.15 -7.86
CA ARG A 142 10.73 -1.61 -9.23
C ARG A 142 10.37 -3.08 -9.38
N ASP A 143 9.84 -3.44 -10.53
CA ASP A 143 9.41 -4.81 -10.85
C ASP A 143 10.57 -5.82 -10.75
N ASP A 144 11.76 -5.46 -11.24
CA ASP A 144 12.95 -6.31 -11.15
C ASP A 144 13.39 -6.56 -9.69
N ALA A 145 13.31 -5.55 -8.83
CA ALA A 145 13.62 -5.69 -7.41
C ALA A 145 12.64 -6.65 -6.70
N ILE A 146 11.33 -6.50 -7.00
CA ILE A 146 10.29 -7.38 -6.43
C ILE A 146 10.44 -8.82 -6.93
N LYS A 147 10.72 -9.03 -8.21
CA LYS A 147 10.95 -10.36 -8.80
C LYS A 147 12.21 -11.03 -8.25
N ALA A 148 13.31 -10.30 -8.12
CA ALA A 148 14.53 -10.80 -7.52
C ALA A 148 14.29 -11.23 -6.05
N LEU A 149 13.57 -10.41 -5.28
CA LEU A 149 13.22 -10.77 -3.91
C LEU A 149 12.32 -12.00 -3.86
N GLN A 150 11.30 -12.11 -4.72
CA GLN A 150 10.43 -13.30 -4.78
C GLN A 150 11.25 -14.58 -5.00
N VAL A 151 12.26 -14.54 -5.88
CA VAL A 151 13.16 -15.68 -6.11
C VAL A 151 13.94 -16.01 -4.83
N ALA A 152 14.52 -15.00 -4.16
CA ALA A 152 15.26 -15.19 -2.93
C ALA A 152 14.40 -15.80 -1.81
N LEU A 153 13.16 -15.29 -1.63
CA LEU A 153 12.20 -15.81 -0.66
C LEU A 153 11.82 -17.27 -0.95
N ASN A 154 11.58 -17.59 -2.23
CA ASN A 154 11.21 -18.94 -2.64
C ASN A 154 12.33 -19.94 -2.41
N VAL A 155 13.57 -19.57 -2.68
CA VAL A 155 14.75 -20.41 -2.42
C VAL A 155 15.02 -20.51 -0.92
N GLY A 156 15.06 -19.38 -0.22
CA GLY A 156 15.43 -19.31 1.20
C GLY A 156 14.39 -19.93 2.15
N MET A 157 13.11 -19.94 1.77
CA MET A 157 12.03 -20.53 2.56
C MET A 157 11.52 -21.88 2.00
N ALA A 158 12.19 -22.44 0.98
CA ALA A 158 11.78 -23.67 0.30
C ALA A 158 10.30 -23.69 -0.08
N THR A 159 9.80 -22.62 -0.68
CA THR A 159 8.37 -22.40 -0.96
C THR A 159 8.14 -21.91 -2.40
N ARG A 160 6.90 -21.54 -2.73
CA ARG A 160 6.46 -21.08 -4.04
C ARG A 160 5.58 -19.84 -3.92
N PHE A 161 6.01 -18.83 -3.17
CA PHE A 161 5.29 -17.55 -3.11
C PHE A 161 5.15 -16.92 -4.49
N VAL A 162 4.02 -16.25 -4.69
CA VAL A 162 3.80 -15.35 -5.82
C VAL A 162 3.49 -13.97 -5.25
N VAL A 163 4.26 -12.98 -5.66
CA VAL A 163 4.03 -11.57 -5.32
C VAL A 163 3.25 -10.92 -6.45
N GLU A 164 1.99 -10.57 -6.15
CA GLU A 164 1.10 -9.87 -7.07
C GLU A 164 1.23 -8.36 -6.84
N THR A 165 1.47 -7.63 -7.91
CA THR A 165 1.61 -6.17 -7.88
C THR A 165 0.66 -5.53 -8.89
N PRO A 166 -0.66 -5.46 -8.57
CA PRO A 166 -1.68 -5.04 -9.55
C PRO A 166 -1.48 -3.61 -10.07
N LEU A 167 -0.69 -2.79 -9.37
CA LEU A 167 -0.45 -1.40 -9.73
C LEU A 167 0.87 -1.18 -10.46
N MET A 168 1.70 -2.21 -10.66
CA MET A 168 3.09 -2.08 -11.10
C MET A 168 3.27 -1.19 -12.33
N TRP A 169 2.36 -1.29 -13.30
CA TRP A 169 2.48 -0.66 -14.62
C TRP A 169 1.39 0.38 -14.91
N ILE A 170 0.64 0.81 -13.91
CA ILE A 170 -0.43 1.79 -14.07
C ILE A 170 -0.12 3.09 -13.32
N ASP A 171 -0.55 4.21 -13.87
CA ASP A 171 -0.40 5.53 -13.26
C ASP A 171 -1.45 5.78 -12.16
N LYS A 172 -1.32 6.90 -11.45
CA LYS A 172 -2.22 7.26 -10.36
C LYS A 172 -3.68 7.46 -10.82
N ALA A 173 -3.91 7.92 -12.04
CA ALA A 173 -5.25 8.04 -12.61
C ALA A 173 -5.85 6.66 -12.88
N ALA A 174 -5.05 5.73 -13.42
CA ALA A 174 -5.47 4.35 -13.64
C ALA A 174 -5.70 3.59 -12.31
N THR A 175 -4.99 3.92 -11.24
CA THR A 175 -5.28 3.39 -9.89
C THR A 175 -6.68 3.80 -9.42
N TRP A 176 -7.10 5.04 -9.67
CA TRP A 176 -8.46 5.49 -9.38
C TRP A 176 -9.49 4.79 -10.27
N ARG A 177 -9.19 4.61 -11.57
CA ARG A 177 -10.06 3.84 -12.49
C ARG A 177 -10.23 2.40 -12.03
N LEU A 178 -9.13 1.74 -11.64
CA LEU A 178 -9.18 0.37 -11.11
C LEU A 178 -10.10 0.27 -9.88
N ALA A 179 -10.03 1.24 -8.95
CA ALA A 179 -10.94 1.27 -7.83
C ALA A 179 -12.41 1.38 -8.28
N ARG A 180 -12.70 2.25 -9.26
CA ARG A 180 -14.05 2.38 -9.85
C ARG A 180 -14.50 1.09 -10.55
N ASP A 181 -13.63 0.45 -11.29
CA ASP A 181 -13.95 -0.76 -12.05
C ASP A 181 -14.24 -1.95 -11.11
N LEU A 182 -13.58 -2.02 -9.95
CA LEU A 182 -13.79 -3.06 -8.95
C LEU A 182 -15.07 -2.84 -8.11
N GLY A 183 -15.33 -1.62 -7.65
CA GLY A 183 -16.39 -1.37 -6.67
C GLY A 183 -17.26 -0.13 -6.96
N GLY A 184 -17.21 0.40 -8.19
CA GLY A 184 -17.98 1.58 -8.58
C GLY A 184 -17.57 2.85 -7.83
N GLU A 185 -18.40 3.88 -7.91
CA GLU A 185 -18.18 5.14 -7.18
C GLU A 185 -18.18 4.92 -5.65
N THR A 186 -18.84 3.90 -5.14
CA THR A 186 -18.82 3.56 -3.72
C THR A 186 -17.41 3.26 -3.23
N LEU A 187 -16.62 2.49 -3.98
CA LEU A 187 -15.24 2.21 -3.59
C LEU A 187 -14.35 3.45 -3.80
N VAL A 188 -14.59 4.24 -4.85
CA VAL A 188 -13.90 5.52 -5.06
C VAL A 188 -14.13 6.44 -3.86
N ASP A 189 -15.35 6.55 -3.35
CA ASP A 189 -15.67 7.36 -2.18
C ASP A 189 -15.01 6.85 -0.91
N ILE A 190 -14.99 5.53 -0.67
CA ILE A 190 -14.25 4.94 0.46
C ILE A 190 -12.76 5.26 0.36
N VAL A 191 -12.15 5.10 -0.81
CA VAL A 191 -10.74 5.43 -1.03
C VAL A 191 -10.50 6.92 -0.79
N ARG A 192 -11.38 7.79 -1.27
CA ARG A 192 -11.27 9.23 -1.12
C ARG A 192 -11.37 9.69 0.33
N GLU A 193 -12.36 9.21 1.08
CA GLU A 193 -12.69 9.71 2.41
C GLU A 193 -11.95 9.01 3.54
N GLU A 194 -11.71 7.70 3.42
CA GLU A 194 -11.20 6.90 4.53
C GLU A 194 -9.70 6.63 4.45
N THR A 195 -9.08 6.66 3.24
CA THR A 195 -7.64 6.44 3.12
C THR A 195 -6.83 7.67 3.52
N HIS A 196 -5.57 7.43 3.87
CA HIS A 196 -4.63 8.50 4.16
C HIS A 196 -3.31 8.27 3.42
N THR A 197 -2.82 9.28 2.69
CA THR A 197 -1.59 9.17 1.87
C THR A 197 -0.60 10.30 2.19
N CYS A 198 -1.05 11.35 2.89
CA CYS A 198 -0.24 12.51 3.21
C CYS A 198 0.96 12.15 4.10
N TYR A 199 2.18 12.52 3.68
CA TYR A 199 3.39 12.27 4.47
C TYR A 199 3.43 13.04 5.79
N GLU A 200 2.75 14.18 5.88
CA GLU A 200 2.63 14.99 7.10
C GLU A 200 1.56 14.47 8.08
N GLY A 201 0.82 13.42 7.71
CA GLY A 201 -0.26 12.90 8.54
C GLY A 201 -1.48 13.82 8.67
N ASP A 202 -1.61 14.84 7.82
CA ASP A 202 -2.68 15.82 7.92
C ASP A 202 -4.03 15.25 7.49
N ARG A 203 -4.98 15.24 8.40
CA ARG A 203 -6.42 14.93 8.17
C ARG A 203 -7.35 16.10 8.46
N SER A 204 -6.82 17.28 8.71
CA SER A 204 -7.63 18.48 8.98
C SER A 204 -8.08 19.18 7.71
N HIS A 205 -7.33 19.07 6.62
CA HIS A 205 -7.64 19.67 5.34
C HIS A 205 -8.24 18.65 4.38
N ARG A 206 -9.48 18.92 3.96
CA ARG A 206 -10.20 18.12 2.98
C ARG A 206 -10.18 18.79 1.61
N HIS A 207 -9.84 18.02 0.59
CA HIS A 207 -9.83 18.39 -0.82
C HIS A 207 -10.78 17.49 -1.62
N ASP A 208 -10.98 17.76 -2.90
CA ASP A 208 -11.82 16.91 -3.78
C ASP A 208 -11.31 15.46 -3.88
N TRP A 209 -10.01 15.28 -3.75
CA TRP A 209 -9.33 13.98 -3.78
C TRP A 209 -9.18 13.30 -2.40
N GLY A 210 -9.70 13.89 -1.33
CA GLY A 210 -9.63 13.37 0.04
C GLY A 210 -8.82 14.26 0.97
N PHE A 211 -8.29 13.70 2.07
CA PHE A 211 -7.59 14.43 3.12
C PHE A 211 -6.08 14.50 2.90
N GLY A 212 -5.46 15.64 3.27
CA GLY A 212 -4.01 15.84 3.26
C GLY A 212 -3.60 17.30 3.25
N CYS A 213 -2.31 17.58 3.48
CA CYS A 213 -1.77 18.95 3.52
C CYS A 213 -1.82 19.69 2.18
N GLY A 214 -2.05 18.99 1.06
CA GLY A 214 -2.08 19.56 -0.30
C GLY A 214 -0.72 19.95 -0.89
N GLN A 215 0.38 19.84 -0.13
CA GLN A 215 1.70 20.37 -0.52
C GLN A 215 2.79 19.28 -0.64
N CYS A 216 2.71 18.19 0.13
CA CYS A 216 3.73 17.15 0.06
C CYS A 216 3.65 16.36 -1.26
N PRO A 217 4.73 15.70 -1.69
CA PRO A 217 4.76 14.94 -2.95
C PRO A 217 3.64 13.91 -3.08
N ALA A 218 3.29 13.21 -1.99
CA ALA A 218 2.20 12.24 -2.00
C ALA A 218 0.82 12.88 -2.24
N CYS A 219 0.57 14.07 -1.67
CA CYS A 219 -0.65 14.84 -1.93
C CYS A 219 -0.69 15.31 -3.39
N ALA A 220 0.42 15.80 -3.94
CA ALA A 220 0.50 16.24 -5.33
C ALA A 220 0.20 15.11 -6.33
N LEU A 221 0.80 13.93 -6.13
CA LEU A 221 0.55 12.74 -6.94
C LEU A 221 -0.91 12.29 -6.87
N ARG A 222 -1.47 12.22 -5.65
CA ARG A 222 -2.87 11.84 -5.44
C ARG A 222 -3.84 12.82 -6.09
N ALA A 223 -3.62 14.12 -5.91
CA ALA A 223 -4.44 15.18 -6.48
C ALA A 223 -4.41 15.17 -8.02
N GLY A 224 -3.20 15.08 -8.61
CA GLY A 224 -3.03 14.99 -10.06
C GLY A 224 -3.70 13.76 -10.66
N GLY A 225 -3.51 12.60 -10.03
CA GLY A 225 -4.16 11.37 -10.44
C GLY A 225 -5.69 11.43 -10.36
N TYR A 226 -6.23 12.01 -9.29
CA TYR A 226 -7.69 12.18 -9.14
C TYR A 226 -8.26 13.14 -10.19
N ALA A 227 -7.60 14.29 -10.42
CA ALA A 227 -8.01 15.24 -11.44
C ALA A 227 -8.02 14.62 -12.85
N ALA A 228 -6.98 13.88 -13.21
CA ALA A 228 -6.91 13.16 -14.49
C ALA A 228 -7.97 12.05 -14.61
N PHE A 229 -8.24 11.34 -13.52
CA PHE A 229 -9.33 10.34 -13.46
C PHE A 229 -10.70 10.98 -13.71
N ARG A 230 -11.00 12.10 -13.05
CA ARG A 230 -12.30 12.79 -13.20
C ARG A 230 -12.46 13.47 -14.56
N ALA A 231 -11.36 13.90 -15.19
CA ALA A 231 -11.37 14.51 -16.52
C ALA A 231 -11.61 13.48 -17.65
N ALA A 232 -11.32 12.21 -17.40
CA ALA A 232 -11.50 11.12 -18.38
C ALA A 232 -12.90 10.46 -18.33
N GLY A 233 -13.80 10.95 -17.46
CA GLY A 233 -15.17 10.47 -17.41
C GLY A 233 -15.56 9.62 -16.27
#